data_501171cf83edc02bda1a04b06a4abea2
#
_entry.id   501171cf83edc02bda1a04b06a4abea2
#
_cell.length_a   1.000
_cell.length_b   1.000
_cell.length_c   1.000
_cell.angle_alpha   90.00
_cell.angle_beta   90.00
_cell.angle_gamma   90.00
#
_symmetry.space_group_name_H-M   'P 1'
#
loop_
_entity.id
_entity.type
_entity.pdbx_description
1 polymer ?
#
loop_
_entity_poly.entity_id
_entity_poly.type
_entity_poly.pdbx_seq_one_letter_code
_entity_poly.pdbx_strand_id
1 'polypeptide(L)'
;ERSSVVSTATCSPAQSSPRGSSPHCLKARFGIRVVRVTVPARPTAVGELVDPFVQAFTDRTRAVALTHVSNLSGIRLPVADIAAAARTRGIHVHVDGAQSFGAMELDLRELGCDTYTASAHKWFMGPKEAGVLYVRRDLVGRIWATGVAPGWGNDAESDLVGARKFESLGQRDDACLAAMATTAGFHDEIGAAEVGRRVTELATTLKDAIADLGVPLVTPREPSLSGGVCIVQVAGGSRPLFERLYADFGIAGAPTGGLRFSPHVYNTMAHIERAVAAVEAMRPAILG
;
A
#
# COMPACT_ATOMS: atom_id res chain seq x y z
N GLU A 1 4.57 32.34 2.98
CA GLU A 1 3.63 31.48 2.22
C GLU A 1 3.98 30.01 2.46
N ARG A 2 3.02 29.22 2.96
CA ARG A 2 3.27 27.80 3.32
C ARG A 2 3.01 26.88 2.15
N SER A 3 3.99 26.06 1.78
CA SER A 3 3.83 24.97 0.80
C SER A 3 2.87 23.90 1.34
N SER A 4 2.14 23.21 0.47
CA SER A 4 1.22 22.16 0.86
C SER A 4 1.62 20.79 0.31
N VAL A 5 1.34 19.75 1.10
CA VAL A 5 1.42 18.35 0.71
C VAL A 5 0.02 17.78 0.78
N VAL A 6 -0.41 17.14 -0.30
CA VAL A 6 -1.68 16.42 -0.38
C VAL A 6 -1.40 14.95 -0.07
N SER A 7 -2.19 14.33 0.79
CA SER A 7 -2.03 12.91 1.12
C SER A 7 -3.38 12.22 1.24
N THR A 8 -3.40 10.92 0.95
CA THR A 8 -4.59 10.08 1.15
C THR A 8 -5.03 10.05 2.61
N ALA A 9 -6.32 10.22 2.83
CA ALA A 9 -6.98 9.77 4.03
C ALA A 9 -8.02 8.73 3.62
N THR A 10 -7.84 7.49 4.06
CA THR A 10 -8.93 6.52 3.97
C THR A 10 -9.97 6.89 5.03
N CYS A 11 -11.21 7.09 4.60
CA CYS A 11 -12.32 7.32 5.51
C CYS A 11 -12.63 6.00 6.23
N SER A 12 -12.25 5.91 7.51
CA SER A 12 -12.88 4.97 8.43
C SER A 12 -13.81 5.80 9.32
N PRO A 13 -15.12 5.53 9.34
CA PRO A 13 -15.96 6.13 10.36
C PRO A 13 -15.55 5.58 11.71
N ALA A 14 -15.18 6.48 12.61
CA ALA A 14 -14.85 6.25 14.01
C ALA A 14 -13.58 5.43 14.31
N GLN A 15 -12.43 6.09 14.30
CA GLN A 15 -11.40 5.90 15.31
C GLN A 15 -10.62 7.20 15.49
N SER A 16 -11.13 8.08 16.32
CA SER A 16 -10.37 9.13 16.98
C SER A 16 -9.56 8.49 18.11
N SER A 17 -8.36 8.02 17.82
CA SER A 17 -7.38 7.65 18.83
C SER A 17 -6.50 8.87 19.13
N PRO A 18 -6.53 9.39 20.37
CA PRO A 18 -5.65 10.49 20.74
C PRO A 18 -4.38 9.92 21.34
N ARG A 19 -3.45 9.46 20.57
CA ARG A 19 -2.02 9.27 20.93
C ARG A 19 -1.34 8.29 19.95
N GLY A 20 -0.85 8.81 18.88
CA GLY A 20 0.18 8.22 18.05
C GLY A 20 1.04 9.35 17.54
N SER A 21 2.34 9.21 17.54
CA SER A 21 3.32 10.14 16.97
C SER A 21 3.01 10.35 15.48
N SER A 22 2.01 11.18 15.24
CA SER A 22 1.55 11.53 13.89
C SER A 22 2.65 12.33 13.19
N PRO A 23 2.84 12.18 11.88
CA PRO A 23 3.65 13.07 11.04
C PRO A 23 3.34 14.56 11.22
N HIS A 24 2.33 14.92 12.00
CA HIS A 24 1.93 16.29 12.30
C HIS A 24 3.01 17.14 12.99
N CYS A 25 3.87 16.58 13.85
CA CYS A 25 4.91 17.35 14.55
C CYS A 25 5.99 17.91 13.61
N LEU A 26 6.45 17.12 12.62
CA LEU A 26 7.42 17.58 11.63
C LEU A 26 6.84 18.66 10.70
N LYS A 27 5.55 18.53 10.37
CA LYS A 27 4.83 19.46 9.49
C LYS A 27 4.72 20.87 10.07
N ALA A 28 4.37 20.98 11.34
CA ALA A 28 4.30 22.29 12.01
C ALA A 28 5.67 22.97 12.07
N ARG A 29 6.74 22.18 12.29
CA ARG A 29 8.12 22.70 12.39
C ARG A 29 8.63 23.31 11.09
N PHE A 30 8.24 22.74 9.93
CA PHE A 30 8.69 23.19 8.61
C PHE A 30 7.67 24.08 7.88
N GLY A 31 6.59 24.49 8.51
CA GLY A 31 5.56 25.32 7.89
C GLY A 31 4.78 24.64 6.76
N ILE A 32 4.82 23.31 6.67
CA ILE A 32 4.13 22.53 5.64
C ILE A 32 2.69 22.32 6.07
N ARG A 33 1.74 22.64 5.19
CA ARG A 33 0.33 22.28 5.36
C ARG A 33 0.05 20.93 4.70
N VAL A 34 -0.51 20.00 5.43
CA VAL A 34 -1.01 18.74 4.85
C VAL A 34 -2.50 18.83 4.61
N VAL A 35 -2.90 18.59 3.38
CA VAL A 35 -4.28 18.46 2.95
C VAL A 35 -4.58 16.97 2.83
N ARG A 36 -5.56 16.48 3.58
CA ARG A 36 -6.02 15.09 3.47
C ARG A 36 -7.13 15.03 2.44
N VAL A 37 -6.98 14.15 1.46
CA VAL A 37 -8.00 13.87 0.46
C VAL A 37 -8.78 12.63 0.92
N THR A 38 -10.09 12.78 1.01
CA THR A 38 -11.01 11.67 1.26
C THR A 38 -11.52 11.16 -0.09
N VAL A 39 -11.36 9.87 -0.31
CA VAL A 39 -11.93 9.19 -1.47
C VAL A 39 -13.24 8.48 -1.06
N PRO A 40 -14.18 8.22 -1.99
CA PRO A 40 -15.38 7.46 -1.71
C PRO A 40 -15.05 6.11 -1.07
N ALA A 41 -15.84 5.74 -0.06
CA ALA A 41 -15.69 4.44 0.60
C ALA A 41 -16.12 3.26 -0.29
N ARG A 42 -17.00 3.52 -1.25
CA ARG A 42 -17.52 2.55 -2.22
C ARG A 42 -17.47 3.17 -3.62
N PRO A 43 -16.27 3.26 -4.21
CA PRO A 43 -16.16 3.81 -5.56
C PRO A 43 -16.77 2.85 -6.57
N THR A 44 -17.40 3.41 -7.59
CA THR A 44 -17.99 2.68 -8.71
C THR A 44 -17.25 2.93 -10.02
N ALA A 45 -16.44 3.99 -10.06
CA ALA A 45 -15.65 4.37 -11.23
C ALA A 45 -14.29 4.94 -10.82
N VAL A 46 -13.31 4.79 -11.71
CA VAL A 46 -11.93 5.28 -11.52
C VAL A 46 -11.90 6.80 -11.29
N GLY A 47 -12.72 7.56 -12.03
CA GLY A 47 -12.78 9.02 -11.91
C GLY A 47 -13.11 9.50 -10.49
N GLU A 48 -13.97 8.77 -9.77
CA GLU A 48 -14.31 9.09 -8.36
C GLU A 48 -13.09 9.04 -7.43
N LEU A 49 -12.04 8.31 -7.82
CA LEU A 49 -10.79 8.21 -7.08
C LEU A 49 -9.74 9.23 -7.53
N VAL A 50 -9.86 9.80 -8.74
CA VAL A 50 -8.95 10.81 -9.29
C VAL A 50 -9.37 12.22 -8.90
N ASP A 51 -10.64 12.54 -9.12
CA ASP A 51 -11.18 13.91 -9.01
C ASP A 51 -10.90 14.58 -7.67
N PRO A 52 -11.03 13.90 -6.50
CA PRO A 52 -10.74 14.52 -5.22
C PRO A 52 -9.28 15.02 -5.08
N PHE A 53 -8.32 14.33 -5.71
CA PHE A 53 -6.92 14.76 -5.72
C PHE A 53 -6.71 15.97 -6.61
N VAL A 54 -7.26 15.93 -7.82
CA VAL A 54 -7.15 17.03 -8.80
C VAL A 54 -7.76 18.32 -8.23
N GLN A 55 -8.91 18.23 -7.57
CA GLN A 55 -9.56 19.34 -6.89
C GLN A 55 -8.76 19.89 -5.69
N ALA A 56 -7.99 19.04 -5.01
CA ALA A 56 -7.16 19.45 -3.89
C ALA A 56 -5.83 20.11 -4.30
N PHE A 57 -5.43 20.00 -5.58
CA PHE A 57 -4.20 20.61 -6.09
C PHE A 57 -4.36 22.13 -6.25
N THR A 58 -3.38 22.87 -5.75
CA THR A 58 -3.28 24.33 -5.85
C THR A 58 -1.87 24.72 -6.29
N ASP A 59 -1.64 25.97 -6.64
CA ASP A 59 -0.31 26.50 -7.01
C ASP A 59 0.74 26.37 -5.89
N ARG A 60 0.27 26.13 -4.65
CA ARG A 60 1.14 25.90 -3.49
C ARG A 60 1.37 24.43 -3.20
N THR A 61 0.72 23.51 -3.90
CA THR A 61 0.94 22.07 -3.75
C THR A 61 2.32 21.72 -4.28
N ARG A 62 3.15 21.06 -3.47
CA ARG A 62 4.51 20.66 -3.84
C ARG A 62 4.68 19.16 -3.96
N ALA A 63 3.85 18.40 -3.25
CA ALA A 63 3.89 16.94 -3.33
C ALA A 63 2.50 16.36 -3.08
N VAL A 64 2.27 15.20 -3.64
CA VAL A 64 1.17 14.29 -3.31
C VAL A 64 1.74 12.95 -2.85
N ALA A 65 1.23 12.44 -1.73
CA ALA A 65 1.59 11.13 -1.21
C ALA A 65 0.37 10.20 -1.31
N LEU A 66 0.53 9.12 -2.06
CA LEU A 66 -0.53 8.17 -2.39
C LEU A 66 -0.21 6.80 -1.78
N THR A 67 -1.20 6.17 -1.18
CA THR A 67 -1.15 4.73 -0.90
C THR A 67 -1.73 3.99 -2.10
N HIS A 68 -0.94 3.17 -2.81
CA HIS A 68 -1.37 2.52 -4.05
C HIS A 68 -2.58 1.61 -3.81
N VAL A 69 -2.48 0.73 -2.79
CA VAL A 69 -3.60 -0.11 -2.33
C VAL A 69 -3.76 0.08 -0.83
N SER A 70 -4.95 0.48 -0.42
CA SER A 70 -5.25 0.72 0.99
C SER A 70 -5.34 -0.58 1.78
N ASN A 71 -4.63 -0.67 2.90
CA ASN A 71 -4.77 -1.77 3.84
C ASN A 71 -6.03 -1.69 4.72
N LEU A 72 -6.75 -0.57 4.68
CA LEU A 72 -7.97 -0.31 5.46
C LEU A 72 -9.25 -0.53 4.67
N SER A 73 -9.20 -0.40 3.34
CA SER A 73 -10.35 -0.55 2.47
C SER A 73 -10.12 -1.52 1.30
N GLY A 74 -8.86 -1.82 0.98
CA GLY A 74 -8.51 -2.58 -0.21
C GLY A 74 -8.67 -1.81 -1.53
N ILE A 75 -9.06 -0.54 -1.47
CA ILE A 75 -9.19 0.31 -2.66
C ILE A 75 -7.81 0.49 -3.30
N ARG A 76 -7.75 0.28 -4.61
CA ARG A 76 -6.60 0.57 -5.46
C ARG A 76 -6.75 1.96 -6.06
N LEU A 77 -5.82 2.86 -5.76
CA LEU A 77 -5.81 4.19 -6.37
C LEU A 77 -5.26 4.13 -7.80
N PRO A 78 -5.85 4.87 -8.73
CA PRO A 78 -5.37 5.03 -10.10
C PRO A 78 -4.18 5.99 -10.13
N VAL A 79 -3.01 5.49 -9.69
CA VAL A 79 -1.81 6.32 -9.48
C VAL A 79 -1.36 6.97 -10.77
N ALA A 80 -1.42 6.28 -11.91
CA ALA A 80 -1.00 6.83 -13.20
C ALA A 80 -1.81 8.09 -13.58
N ASP A 81 -3.14 8.07 -13.39
CA ASP A 81 -4.01 9.19 -13.72
C ASP A 81 -3.75 10.38 -12.78
N ILE A 82 -3.61 10.10 -11.47
CA ILE A 82 -3.30 11.14 -10.48
C ILE A 82 -1.90 11.72 -10.74
N ALA A 83 -0.92 10.87 -11.08
CA ALA A 83 0.44 11.30 -11.40
C ALA A 83 0.49 12.15 -12.67
N ALA A 84 -0.28 11.80 -13.70
CA ALA A 84 -0.41 12.61 -14.91
C ALA A 84 -0.93 14.01 -14.58
N ALA A 85 -2.00 14.11 -13.79
CA ALA A 85 -2.55 15.40 -13.36
C ALA A 85 -1.59 16.20 -12.46
N ALA A 86 -0.83 15.54 -11.59
CA ALA A 86 0.17 16.16 -10.73
C ALA A 86 1.36 16.71 -11.53
N ARG A 87 1.81 15.96 -12.54
CA ARG A 87 2.96 16.31 -13.39
C ARG A 87 2.73 17.60 -14.16
N THR A 88 1.54 17.85 -14.69
CA THR A 88 1.21 19.10 -15.40
C THR A 88 1.36 20.34 -14.52
N ARG A 89 1.39 20.16 -13.20
CA ARG A 89 1.51 21.23 -12.19
C ARG A 89 2.87 21.21 -11.47
N GLY A 90 3.81 20.36 -11.88
CA GLY A 90 5.11 20.20 -11.24
C GLY A 90 5.04 19.67 -9.80
N ILE A 91 4.00 18.95 -9.47
CA ILE A 91 3.79 18.35 -8.14
C ILE A 91 4.52 17.02 -8.06
N HIS A 92 5.36 16.83 -7.03
CA HIS A 92 6.05 15.57 -6.77
C HIS A 92 5.08 14.47 -6.33
N VAL A 93 5.20 13.29 -6.94
CA VAL A 93 4.35 12.12 -6.65
C VAL A 93 5.12 11.05 -5.91
N HIS A 94 4.78 10.85 -4.65
CA HIS A 94 5.26 9.74 -3.83
C HIS A 94 4.21 8.66 -3.68
N VAL A 95 4.60 7.40 -3.85
CA VAL A 95 3.72 6.24 -3.73
C VAL A 95 4.18 5.30 -2.63
N ASP A 96 3.30 5.01 -1.70
CA ASP A 96 3.43 3.89 -0.77
C ASP A 96 2.86 2.63 -1.43
N GLY A 97 3.74 1.73 -1.81
CA GLY A 97 3.45 0.45 -2.46
C GLY A 97 3.36 -0.75 -1.53
N ALA A 98 3.23 -0.53 -0.23
CA ALA A 98 3.27 -1.61 0.77
C ALA A 98 2.26 -2.75 0.55
N GLN A 99 1.18 -2.52 -0.20
CA GLN A 99 0.17 -3.53 -0.55
C GLN A 99 0.12 -3.85 -2.05
N SER A 100 1.05 -3.31 -2.85
CA SER A 100 1.12 -3.57 -4.29
C SER A 100 2.42 -4.22 -4.74
N PHE A 101 3.54 -3.93 -4.08
CA PHE A 101 4.84 -4.51 -4.40
C PHE A 101 4.85 -6.02 -4.15
N GLY A 102 5.06 -6.80 -5.20
CA GLY A 102 4.99 -8.26 -5.18
C GLY A 102 3.57 -8.86 -5.22
N ALA A 103 2.51 -8.02 -5.25
CA ALA A 103 1.12 -8.47 -5.35
C ALA A 103 0.53 -8.34 -6.76
N MET A 104 1.15 -7.53 -7.61
CA MET A 104 0.70 -7.24 -8.96
C MET A 104 1.90 -6.87 -9.84
N GLU A 105 1.72 -6.98 -11.14
CA GLU A 105 2.68 -6.45 -12.09
C GLU A 105 2.75 -4.93 -11.96
N LEU A 106 3.97 -4.40 -11.87
CA LEU A 106 4.23 -2.97 -11.69
C LEU A 106 5.35 -2.50 -12.63
N ASP A 107 5.03 -1.60 -13.54
CA ASP A 107 6.02 -0.74 -14.17
C ASP A 107 5.97 0.65 -13.53
N LEU A 108 7.01 1.01 -12.79
CA LEU A 108 7.07 2.29 -12.07
C LEU A 108 7.21 3.50 -13.02
N ARG A 109 7.62 3.27 -14.28
CA ARG A 109 7.69 4.31 -15.31
C ARG A 109 6.29 4.61 -15.84
N GLU A 110 5.51 3.56 -16.13
CA GLU A 110 4.11 3.68 -16.54
C GLU A 110 3.24 4.23 -15.41
N LEU A 111 3.51 3.80 -14.16
CA LEU A 111 2.85 4.35 -12.97
C LEU A 111 3.10 5.85 -12.82
N GLY A 112 4.19 6.36 -13.38
CA GLY A 112 4.47 7.79 -13.48
C GLY A 112 4.82 8.47 -12.17
N CYS A 113 5.14 7.71 -11.12
CA CYS A 113 5.54 8.26 -9.83
C CYS A 113 6.98 8.76 -9.84
N ASP A 114 7.26 9.74 -8.98
CA ASP A 114 8.60 10.30 -8.79
C ASP A 114 9.42 9.49 -7.79
N THR A 115 8.74 9.00 -6.77
CA THR A 115 9.30 8.09 -5.75
C THR A 115 8.29 7.01 -5.39
N TYR A 116 8.80 5.81 -5.09
CA TYR A 116 8.00 4.68 -4.64
C TYR A 116 8.72 3.96 -3.52
N THR A 117 7.98 3.59 -2.47
CA THR A 117 8.52 2.82 -1.35
C THR A 117 7.65 1.61 -1.07
N ALA A 118 8.26 0.50 -0.68
CA ALA A 118 7.54 -0.67 -0.21
C ALA A 118 8.37 -1.52 0.74
N SER A 119 7.70 -2.26 1.61
CA SER A 119 8.31 -3.24 2.50
C SER A 119 8.42 -4.59 1.81
N ALA A 120 9.56 -5.28 1.99
CA ALA A 120 9.81 -6.57 1.36
C ALA A 120 9.03 -7.74 1.99
N HIS A 121 8.75 -7.67 3.29
CA HIS A 121 8.19 -8.78 4.08
C HIS A 121 6.70 -9.05 3.90
N LYS A 122 6.05 -8.37 2.94
CA LYS A 122 4.62 -8.57 2.63
C LYS A 122 4.48 -9.44 1.38
N TRP A 123 3.83 -8.89 0.35
CA TRP A 123 3.54 -9.61 -0.89
C TRP A 123 4.78 -10.02 -1.69
N PHE A 124 5.89 -9.31 -1.50
CA PHE A 124 7.15 -9.70 -2.13
C PHE A 124 7.80 -10.93 -1.47
N MET A 125 7.35 -11.35 -0.26
CA MET A 125 7.88 -12.50 0.51
C MET A 125 9.36 -12.39 0.88
N GLY A 126 9.89 -11.18 0.91
CA GLY A 126 11.27 -10.90 1.31
C GLY A 126 11.45 -10.85 2.83
N PRO A 127 12.68 -10.59 3.28
CA PRO A 127 12.99 -10.52 4.70
C PRO A 127 12.32 -9.34 5.40
N LYS A 128 12.16 -9.46 6.71
CA LYS A 128 11.78 -8.34 7.57
C LYS A 128 12.86 -7.27 7.57
N GLU A 129 12.48 -6.04 7.90
CA GLU A 129 13.38 -4.87 8.00
C GLU A 129 14.09 -4.50 6.69
N ALA A 130 13.66 -5.11 5.58
CA ALA A 130 14.08 -4.75 4.24
C ALA A 130 12.93 -4.13 3.43
N GLY A 131 13.30 -3.37 2.42
CA GLY A 131 12.35 -2.70 1.53
C GLY A 131 13.03 -2.14 0.31
N VAL A 132 12.23 -1.51 -0.54
CA VAL A 132 12.70 -0.86 -1.76
C VAL A 132 12.38 0.63 -1.71
N LEU A 133 13.30 1.43 -2.25
CA LEU A 133 13.10 2.83 -2.59
C LEU A 133 13.42 3.01 -4.07
N TYR A 134 12.42 3.40 -4.83
CA TYR A 134 12.62 3.90 -6.19
C TYR A 134 12.63 5.43 -6.18
N VAL A 135 13.56 6.01 -6.90
CA VAL A 135 13.65 7.44 -7.18
C VAL A 135 13.86 7.63 -8.67
N ARG A 136 12.98 8.41 -9.30
CA ARG A 136 13.15 8.76 -10.71
C ARG A 136 14.51 9.43 -10.93
N ARG A 137 15.25 8.98 -11.93
CA ARG A 137 16.68 9.32 -12.16
C ARG A 137 16.97 10.81 -12.11
N ASP A 138 16.16 11.63 -12.76
CA ASP A 138 16.34 13.09 -12.83
C ASP A 138 16.08 13.82 -11.49
N LEU A 139 15.48 13.12 -10.52
CA LEU A 139 15.20 13.66 -9.19
C LEU A 139 16.24 13.28 -8.12
N VAL A 140 17.14 12.32 -8.42
CA VAL A 140 18.15 11.87 -7.46
C VAL A 140 18.96 13.05 -6.88
N GLY A 141 19.36 14.00 -7.71
CA GLY A 141 20.09 15.19 -7.28
C GLY A 141 19.30 16.14 -6.39
N ARG A 142 17.97 16.09 -6.44
CA ARG A 142 17.05 17.00 -5.71
C ARG A 142 16.55 16.44 -4.38
N ILE A 143 16.64 15.13 -4.19
CA ILE A 143 16.15 14.47 -2.96
C ILE A 143 17.32 14.29 -2.00
N TRP A 144 17.14 14.77 -0.77
CA TRP A 144 18.11 14.61 0.29
C TRP A 144 17.99 13.24 0.96
N ALA A 145 19.14 12.57 1.15
CA ALA A 145 19.19 11.36 1.95
C ALA A 145 19.09 11.72 3.44
N THR A 146 18.06 11.25 4.14
CA THR A 146 17.81 11.58 5.55
C THR A 146 18.59 10.70 6.52
N GLY A 147 18.96 9.49 6.09
CA GLY A 147 19.84 8.57 6.81
C GLY A 147 21.18 8.51 6.09
N VAL A 148 22.25 8.89 6.76
CA VAL A 148 23.60 8.97 6.18
C VAL A 148 24.63 8.37 7.15
N ALA A 149 25.65 7.71 6.60
CA ALA A 149 26.79 7.20 7.37
C ALA A 149 27.83 8.31 7.62
N PRO A 150 28.75 8.11 8.59
CA PRO A 150 29.94 8.94 8.72
C PRO A 150 30.71 8.98 7.39
N GLY A 151 31.13 10.16 6.97
CA GLY A 151 31.84 10.35 5.71
C GLY A 151 30.94 10.71 4.51
N TRP A 152 29.63 10.65 4.66
CA TRP A 152 28.71 11.07 3.62
C TRP A 152 28.90 12.55 3.25
N GLY A 153 29.08 12.83 1.95
CA GLY A 153 29.41 14.19 1.48
C GLY A 153 30.90 14.47 1.36
N ASN A 154 31.78 13.51 1.65
CA ASN A 154 33.21 13.62 1.40
C ASN A 154 33.53 13.35 -0.07
N ASP A 155 34.73 13.75 -0.53
CA ASP A 155 35.17 13.57 -1.93
C ASP A 155 35.15 12.09 -2.37
N ALA A 156 35.35 11.15 -1.46
CA ALA A 156 35.22 9.71 -1.72
C ALA A 156 33.78 9.26 -2.07
N GLU A 157 32.78 10.07 -1.80
CA GLU A 157 31.37 9.78 -2.11
C GLU A 157 30.90 10.42 -3.43
N SER A 158 31.78 11.12 -4.14
CA SER A 158 31.51 11.63 -5.50
C SER A 158 31.08 10.52 -6.48
N ASP A 159 31.45 9.26 -6.15
CA ASP A 159 31.11 8.05 -6.92
C ASP A 159 29.75 7.47 -6.59
N LEU A 160 29.02 7.98 -5.58
CA LEU A 160 27.65 7.59 -5.27
C LEU A 160 26.65 8.16 -6.26
N VAL A 161 26.64 7.59 -7.47
CA VAL A 161 25.78 8.00 -8.57
C VAL A 161 24.46 7.22 -8.52
N GLY A 162 23.35 7.90 -8.82
CA GLY A 162 22.03 7.29 -8.89
C GLY A 162 21.50 6.86 -7.53
N ALA A 163 20.91 5.67 -7.46
CA ALA A 163 20.28 5.14 -6.25
C ALA A 163 21.28 4.92 -5.10
N ARG A 164 22.55 4.71 -5.40
CA ARG A 164 23.62 4.52 -4.40
C ARG A 164 23.75 5.69 -3.43
N LYS A 165 23.34 6.88 -3.83
CA LYS A 165 23.24 8.04 -2.95
C LYS A 165 22.43 7.76 -1.67
N PHE A 166 21.45 6.87 -1.73
CA PHE A 166 20.54 6.54 -0.62
C PHE A 166 20.97 5.30 0.16
N GLU A 167 22.08 4.67 -0.22
CA GLU A 167 22.59 3.43 0.39
C GLU A 167 23.65 3.68 1.48
N SER A 168 24.06 4.93 1.71
CA SER A 168 25.11 5.28 2.68
C SER A 168 24.56 5.23 4.10
N LEU A 169 24.41 4.02 4.65
CA LEU A 169 23.84 3.75 5.97
C LEU A 169 24.83 3.11 6.94
N GLY A 170 26.14 3.08 6.63
CA GLY A 170 27.16 2.39 7.42
C GLY A 170 27.09 0.87 7.26
N GLN A 171 27.19 0.13 8.37
CA GLN A 171 27.09 -1.32 8.35
C GLN A 171 25.65 -1.76 7.99
N ARG A 172 25.56 -2.74 7.10
CA ARG A 172 24.28 -3.29 6.62
C ARG A 172 24.20 -4.77 6.94
N ASP A 173 22.98 -5.28 6.99
CA ASP A 173 22.72 -6.70 7.09
C ASP A 173 22.80 -7.33 5.69
N ASP A 174 23.97 -7.90 5.37
CA ASP A 174 24.22 -8.55 4.08
C ASP A 174 23.37 -9.82 3.90
N ALA A 175 22.94 -10.48 4.99
CA ALA A 175 22.03 -11.61 4.91
C ALA A 175 20.65 -11.18 4.43
N CYS A 176 20.15 -10.04 4.90
CA CYS A 176 18.91 -9.45 4.39
C CYS A 176 19.02 -9.09 2.90
N LEU A 177 20.14 -8.52 2.46
CA LEU A 177 20.36 -8.19 1.06
C LEU A 177 20.42 -9.45 0.18
N ALA A 178 21.11 -10.50 0.61
CA ALA A 178 21.15 -11.78 -0.09
C ALA A 178 19.74 -12.43 -0.18
N ALA A 179 18.97 -12.38 0.91
CA ALA A 179 17.59 -12.86 0.92
C ALA A 179 16.68 -12.05 -0.04
N MET A 180 16.86 -10.72 -0.15
CA MET A 180 16.17 -9.90 -1.14
C MET A 180 16.46 -10.34 -2.56
N ALA A 181 17.74 -10.62 -2.88
CA ALA A 181 18.14 -11.10 -4.20
C ALA A 181 17.52 -12.47 -4.52
N THR A 182 17.53 -13.40 -3.55
CA THR A 182 16.90 -14.72 -3.70
C THR A 182 15.40 -14.59 -3.95
N THR A 183 14.72 -13.72 -3.21
CA THR A 183 13.29 -13.47 -3.39
C THR A 183 12.99 -12.83 -4.77
N ALA A 184 13.84 -11.92 -5.24
CA ALA A 184 13.70 -11.35 -6.58
C ALA A 184 13.81 -12.44 -7.65
N GLY A 185 14.80 -13.33 -7.55
CA GLY A 185 14.95 -14.48 -8.45
C GLY A 185 13.72 -15.39 -8.44
N PHE A 186 13.13 -15.67 -7.28
CA PHE A 186 11.89 -16.43 -7.19
C PHE A 186 10.71 -15.75 -7.91
N HIS A 187 10.58 -14.41 -7.79
CA HIS A 187 9.57 -13.67 -8.53
C HIS A 187 9.84 -13.66 -10.05
N ASP A 188 11.10 -13.61 -10.46
CA ASP A 188 11.48 -13.69 -11.87
C ASP A 188 11.16 -15.07 -12.48
N GLU A 189 11.35 -16.17 -11.73
CA GLU A 189 11.00 -17.52 -12.16
C GLU A 189 9.49 -17.72 -12.38
N ILE A 190 8.64 -17.14 -11.51
CA ILE A 190 7.19 -17.20 -11.67
C ILE A 190 6.69 -16.21 -12.71
N GLY A 191 7.28 -15.03 -12.77
CA GLY A 191 6.85 -13.88 -13.55
C GLY A 191 5.84 -13.00 -12.78
N ALA A 192 6.10 -11.69 -12.77
CA ALA A 192 5.29 -10.71 -12.03
C ALA A 192 3.82 -10.68 -12.51
N ALA A 193 3.59 -10.86 -13.81
CA ALA A 193 2.25 -10.92 -14.39
C ALA A 193 1.45 -12.13 -13.85
N GLU A 194 2.10 -13.31 -13.74
CA GLU A 194 1.46 -14.52 -13.25
C GLU A 194 1.16 -14.43 -11.75
N VAL A 195 2.08 -13.87 -10.95
CA VAL A 195 1.82 -13.57 -9.53
C VAL A 195 0.61 -12.66 -9.40
N GLY A 196 0.57 -11.56 -10.16
CA GLY A 196 -0.54 -10.61 -10.15
C GLY A 196 -1.87 -11.23 -10.56
N ARG A 197 -1.85 -12.03 -11.63
CA ARG A 197 -3.03 -12.77 -12.09
C ARG A 197 -3.57 -13.70 -11.01
N ARG A 198 -2.68 -14.48 -10.37
CA ARG A 198 -3.08 -15.44 -9.32
C ARG A 198 -3.61 -14.75 -8.08
N VAL A 199 -2.98 -13.69 -7.61
CA VAL A 199 -3.47 -12.90 -6.46
C VAL A 199 -4.84 -12.32 -6.77
N THR A 200 -5.04 -11.76 -7.97
CA THR A 200 -6.33 -11.20 -8.40
C THR A 200 -7.41 -12.27 -8.46
N GLU A 201 -7.12 -13.42 -9.04
CA GLU A 201 -8.03 -14.58 -9.10
C GLU A 201 -8.52 -14.98 -7.71
N LEU A 202 -7.59 -15.26 -6.79
CA LEU A 202 -7.92 -15.68 -5.42
C LEU A 202 -8.72 -14.62 -4.65
N ALA A 203 -8.30 -13.35 -4.77
CA ALA A 203 -8.98 -12.25 -4.08
C ALA A 203 -10.39 -12.00 -4.65
N THR A 204 -10.58 -12.12 -5.96
CA THR A 204 -11.88 -11.94 -6.60
C THR A 204 -12.82 -13.07 -6.22
N THR A 205 -12.36 -14.32 -6.33
CA THR A 205 -13.14 -15.49 -5.92
C THR A 205 -13.59 -15.39 -4.46
N LEU A 206 -12.68 -14.98 -3.56
CA LEU A 206 -13.03 -14.82 -2.15
C LEU A 206 -14.07 -13.70 -1.94
N LYS A 207 -13.90 -12.56 -2.60
CA LYS A 207 -14.85 -11.41 -2.49
C LYS A 207 -16.24 -11.79 -3.00
N ASP A 208 -16.30 -12.48 -4.14
CA ASP A 208 -17.56 -12.87 -4.75
C ASP A 208 -18.29 -13.89 -3.89
N ALA A 209 -17.62 -14.93 -3.44
CA ALA A 209 -18.21 -15.95 -2.59
C ALA A 209 -18.71 -15.37 -1.25
N ILE A 210 -17.97 -14.45 -0.62
CA ILE A 210 -18.43 -13.78 0.61
C ILE A 210 -19.64 -12.88 0.35
N ALA A 211 -19.65 -12.14 -0.77
CA ALA A 211 -20.78 -11.31 -1.15
C ALA A 211 -22.04 -12.15 -1.42
N ASP A 212 -21.91 -13.33 -2.04
CA ASP A 212 -23.01 -14.24 -2.30
C ASP A 212 -23.62 -14.84 -1.02
N LEU A 213 -22.86 -14.87 0.09
CA LEU A 213 -23.40 -15.17 1.43
C LEU A 213 -24.25 -14.01 2.01
N GLY A 214 -24.35 -12.89 1.31
CA GLY A 214 -25.01 -11.67 1.82
C GLY A 214 -24.20 -10.96 2.91
N VAL A 215 -22.88 -11.19 2.98
CA VAL A 215 -21.98 -10.52 3.93
C VAL A 215 -21.37 -9.29 3.24
N PRO A 216 -21.52 -8.09 3.83
CA PRO A 216 -21.05 -6.86 3.20
C PRO A 216 -19.52 -6.77 3.20
N LEU A 217 -18.98 -6.25 2.11
CA LEU A 217 -17.56 -6.00 1.95
C LEU A 217 -17.26 -4.50 2.10
N VAL A 218 -16.08 -4.19 2.68
CA VAL A 218 -15.47 -2.86 2.63
C VAL A 218 -14.70 -2.71 1.31
N THR A 219 -14.03 -3.78 0.86
CA THR A 219 -13.26 -3.78 -0.39
C THR A 219 -14.20 -3.84 -1.60
N PRO A 220 -13.99 -3.00 -2.63
CA PRO A 220 -14.69 -3.12 -3.89
C PRO A 220 -14.48 -4.49 -4.54
N ARG A 221 -15.54 -5.05 -5.14
CA ARG A 221 -15.45 -6.33 -5.86
C ARG A 221 -14.68 -6.18 -7.18
N GLU A 222 -14.87 -5.04 -7.82
CA GLU A 222 -14.26 -4.73 -9.11
C GLU A 222 -12.73 -4.74 -9.04
N PRO A 223 -12.04 -5.60 -9.84
CA PRO A 223 -10.58 -5.72 -9.81
C PRO A 223 -9.83 -4.43 -10.20
N SER A 224 -10.43 -3.59 -11.05
CA SER A 224 -9.84 -2.29 -11.42
C SER A 224 -9.81 -1.30 -10.27
N LEU A 225 -10.69 -1.45 -9.28
CA LEU A 225 -10.84 -0.58 -8.11
C LEU A 225 -10.26 -1.19 -6.83
N SER A 226 -9.75 -2.42 -6.85
CA SER A 226 -9.28 -3.14 -5.66
C SER A 226 -7.97 -3.87 -5.87
N GLY A 227 -7.23 -4.08 -4.77
CA GLY A 227 -6.02 -4.92 -4.75
C GLY A 227 -6.28 -6.35 -4.29
N GLY A 228 -5.21 -7.06 -3.94
CA GLY A 228 -5.23 -8.46 -3.50
C GLY A 228 -5.84 -8.71 -2.11
N VAL A 229 -6.28 -7.68 -1.38
CA VAL A 229 -6.91 -7.84 -0.07
C VAL A 229 -8.43 -7.92 -0.19
N CYS A 230 -9.07 -8.68 0.71
CA CYS A 230 -10.51 -8.74 0.89
C CYS A 230 -10.84 -8.36 2.34
N ILE A 231 -11.64 -7.33 2.54
CA ILE A 231 -12.03 -6.83 3.86
C ILE A 231 -13.53 -6.96 4.02
N VAL A 232 -13.94 -7.76 4.99
CA VAL A 232 -15.33 -7.96 5.37
C VAL A 232 -15.74 -6.84 6.32
N GLN A 233 -16.87 -6.21 6.05
CA GLN A 233 -17.47 -5.24 6.95
C GLN A 233 -18.03 -5.96 8.18
N VAL A 234 -17.76 -5.46 9.36
CA VAL A 234 -18.24 -6.01 10.61
C VAL A 234 -19.04 -4.98 11.39
N ALA A 235 -20.13 -5.39 12.04
CA ALA A 235 -21.00 -4.50 12.78
C ALA A 235 -20.35 -3.97 14.06
N GLY A 236 -19.41 -4.72 14.65
CA GLY A 236 -18.70 -4.41 15.88
C GLY A 236 -17.20 -4.30 15.70
N GLY A 237 -16.46 -4.56 16.78
CA GLY A 237 -15.00 -4.62 16.73
C GLY A 237 -14.50 -5.87 15.99
N SER A 238 -13.53 -5.69 15.08
CA SER A 238 -12.99 -6.80 14.29
C SER A 238 -12.03 -7.72 15.05
N ARG A 239 -11.47 -7.29 16.19
CA ARG A 239 -10.47 -8.07 16.94
C ARG A 239 -11.03 -9.40 17.49
N PRO A 240 -12.20 -9.47 18.15
CA PRO A 240 -12.73 -10.76 18.61
C PRO A 240 -13.01 -11.74 17.46
N LEU A 241 -13.48 -11.23 16.32
CA LEU A 241 -13.70 -12.05 15.13
C LEU A 241 -12.39 -12.55 14.52
N PHE A 242 -11.35 -11.73 14.52
CA PHE A 242 -10.01 -12.13 14.11
C PHE A 242 -9.43 -13.25 15.00
N GLU A 243 -9.58 -13.13 16.30
CA GLU A 243 -9.11 -14.14 17.27
C GLU A 243 -9.86 -15.48 17.09
N ARG A 244 -11.19 -15.42 16.90
CA ARG A 244 -12.01 -16.60 16.56
C ARG A 244 -11.65 -17.22 15.22
N LEU A 245 -11.38 -16.41 14.18
CA LEU A 245 -10.99 -16.88 12.87
C LEU A 245 -9.74 -17.78 12.96
N TYR A 246 -8.79 -17.39 13.81
CA TYR A 246 -7.58 -18.18 14.04
C TYR A 246 -7.85 -19.39 14.94
N ALA A 247 -8.51 -19.21 16.06
CA ALA A 247 -8.73 -20.27 17.07
C ALA A 247 -9.63 -21.41 16.55
N ASP A 248 -10.75 -21.06 15.89
CA ASP A 248 -11.77 -22.03 15.51
C ASP A 248 -11.51 -22.62 14.12
N PHE A 249 -10.87 -21.85 13.20
CA PHE A 249 -10.71 -22.23 11.79
C PHE A 249 -9.25 -22.34 11.33
N GLY A 250 -8.28 -21.94 12.17
CA GLY A 250 -6.86 -21.96 11.82
C GLY A 250 -6.51 -21.01 10.66
N ILE A 251 -7.25 -19.91 10.50
CA ILE A 251 -7.05 -18.93 9.43
C ILE A 251 -6.45 -17.67 10.00
N ALA A 252 -5.27 -17.30 9.53
CA ALA A 252 -4.64 -16.03 9.84
C ALA A 252 -5.24 -14.92 8.98
N GLY A 253 -5.78 -13.89 9.63
CA GLY A 253 -6.30 -12.68 9.01
C GLY A 253 -5.68 -11.43 9.64
N ALA A 254 -6.39 -10.30 9.59
CA ALA A 254 -6.03 -9.10 10.33
C ALA A 254 -7.27 -8.29 10.71
N PRO A 255 -7.31 -7.68 11.91
CA PRO A 255 -8.44 -6.84 12.36
C PRO A 255 -8.28 -5.40 11.86
N THR A 256 -8.05 -5.21 10.55
CA THR A 256 -7.71 -3.92 9.95
C THR A 256 -8.75 -3.50 8.91
N GLY A 257 -9.47 -2.42 9.18
CA GLY A 257 -10.56 -1.93 8.32
C GLY A 257 -11.85 -2.74 8.43
N GLY A 258 -11.83 -3.86 9.13
CA GLY A 258 -12.81 -4.89 9.27
C GLY A 258 -12.12 -6.22 9.52
N LEU A 259 -12.70 -7.32 9.13
CA LEU A 259 -12.01 -8.61 9.10
C LEU A 259 -11.31 -8.76 7.73
N ARG A 260 -9.98 -8.63 7.70
CA ARG A 260 -9.19 -8.62 6.48
C ARG A 260 -8.54 -9.95 6.19
N PHE A 261 -8.73 -10.41 4.97
CA PHE A 261 -8.02 -11.52 4.34
C PHE A 261 -7.05 -11.00 3.31
N SER A 262 -5.93 -11.68 3.13
CA SER A 262 -4.88 -11.31 2.16
C SER A 262 -4.40 -12.58 1.46
N PRO A 263 -5.22 -13.17 0.56
CA PRO A 263 -4.84 -14.38 -0.17
C PRO A 263 -3.62 -14.10 -1.05
N HIS A 264 -2.60 -14.93 -0.89
CA HIS A 264 -1.31 -14.78 -1.54
C HIS A 264 -1.12 -15.84 -2.63
N VAL A 265 -0.13 -15.67 -3.51
CA VAL A 265 0.18 -16.59 -4.62
C VAL A 265 0.27 -18.07 -4.21
N TYR A 266 0.74 -18.34 -2.99
CA TYR A 266 0.88 -19.69 -2.44
C TYR A 266 -0.43 -20.28 -1.85
N ASN A 267 -1.52 -19.51 -1.81
CA ASN A 267 -2.81 -20.05 -1.39
C ASN A 267 -3.48 -20.86 -2.51
N THR A 268 -4.20 -21.90 -2.11
CA THR A 268 -4.99 -22.75 -3.01
C THR A 268 -6.47 -22.37 -2.97
N MET A 269 -7.25 -22.87 -3.92
CA MET A 269 -8.71 -22.69 -3.90
C MET A 269 -9.33 -23.32 -2.65
N ALA A 270 -8.82 -24.45 -2.16
CA ALA A 270 -9.28 -25.05 -0.89
C ALA A 270 -9.07 -24.12 0.31
N HIS A 271 -8.02 -23.26 0.31
CA HIS A 271 -7.86 -22.24 1.34
C HIS A 271 -8.94 -21.15 1.22
N ILE A 272 -9.34 -20.78 0.00
CA ILE A 272 -10.43 -19.82 -0.24
C ILE A 272 -11.77 -20.40 0.23
N GLU A 273 -12.10 -21.62 -0.14
CA GLU A 273 -13.30 -22.33 0.30
C GLU A 273 -13.39 -22.41 1.83
N ARG A 274 -12.26 -22.73 2.48
CA ARG A 274 -12.19 -22.75 3.95
C ARG A 274 -12.42 -21.37 4.57
N ALA A 275 -11.91 -20.30 3.94
CA ALA A 275 -12.13 -18.94 4.41
C ALA A 275 -13.59 -18.52 4.25
N VAL A 276 -14.24 -18.90 3.16
CA VAL A 276 -15.68 -18.67 2.91
C VAL A 276 -16.53 -19.40 3.95
N ALA A 277 -16.26 -20.67 4.19
CA ALA A 277 -16.97 -21.47 5.21
C ALA A 277 -16.81 -20.88 6.63
N ALA A 278 -15.62 -20.37 6.96
CA ALA A 278 -15.39 -19.68 8.23
C ALA A 278 -16.21 -18.40 8.35
N VAL A 279 -16.29 -17.58 7.29
CA VAL A 279 -17.12 -16.37 7.26
C VAL A 279 -18.59 -16.71 7.40
N GLU A 280 -19.07 -17.77 6.72
CA GLU A 280 -20.44 -18.26 6.83
C GLU A 280 -20.79 -18.68 8.27
N ALA A 281 -19.95 -19.49 8.89
CA ALA A 281 -20.12 -19.93 10.28
C ALA A 281 -20.11 -18.76 11.29
N MET A 282 -19.35 -17.70 10.97
CA MET A 282 -19.25 -16.50 11.80
C MET A 282 -20.26 -15.41 11.42
N ARG A 283 -21.10 -15.62 10.39
CA ARG A 283 -22.02 -14.62 9.83
C ARG A 283 -22.88 -13.90 10.86
N PRO A 284 -23.52 -14.58 11.85
CA PRO A 284 -24.31 -13.89 12.87
C PRO A 284 -23.49 -12.89 13.68
N ALA A 285 -22.24 -13.24 14.03
CA ALA A 285 -21.35 -12.36 14.79
C ALA A 285 -20.71 -11.25 13.92
N ILE A 286 -20.66 -11.43 12.60
CA ILE A 286 -20.20 -10.41 11.65
C ILE A 286 -21.28 -9.34 11.45
N LEU A 287 -22.54 -9.76 11.35
CA LEU A 287 -23.67 -8.87 11.07
C LEU A 287 -24.24 -8.19 12.31
N GLY A 288 -24.01 -8.70 13.52
CA GLY A 288 -24.47 -8.17 14.82
C GLY A 288 -25.76 -8.80 15.24
#